data_2b68c4f49484e8236eefb51431935597
#
_entry.id   2b68c4f49484e8236eefb51431935597
#
_cell.length_a   1.000
_cell.length_b   1.000
_cell.length_c   1.000
_cell.angle_alpha   90.00
_cell.angle_beta   90.00
_cell.angle_gamma   90.00
#
_symmetry.space_group_name_H-M   'P 1'
#
loop_
_entity.id
_entity.type
_entity.pdbx_description
1 polymer ?
#
loop_
_entity_poly.entity_id
_entity_poly.type
_entity_poly.pdbx_seq_one_letter_code
_entity_poly.pdbx_strand_id
1 'polypeptide(L)'
;MQPLRAKSKRSLAPLLLAVCVWLVLPGQAFARALVRFVHGVPGVGRATVNLDDGTGVQDVGTIGFARSTAWHSIRAGRFRWTLQSSRKKLAAGSATVGNGAYDIVVLERGMKVWLGIYRAKGGQAGTSLVRVIHGAPELGAPELTVDGKQAVKSLAYRQATPYLSLPGGTHSLGAMRPGDSTPLVSGTHMSLMPGKAYSAIVLGTRGQRVRVVSLLDRGAPLARKPASRATPASTGTSGHSRTVVVRPGDSLWAIARRLVGPQASNAVVERKLVAIWNLNKGRIGTGDPNLIFSGTPLKLP
;
A
#
# COMPACT_ATOMS: atom_id res chain seq x y z
N MET A 1 35.46 87.84 37.73
CA MET A 1 35.48 86.38 37.87
C MET A 1 34.20 85.86 37.22
N GLN A 2 34.28 85.31 36.00
CA GLN A 2 33.13 84.65 35.32
C GLN A 2 33.42 83.21 35.19
N PRO A 3 32.45 82.33 35.39
CA PRO A 3 32.61 80.89 35.19
C PRO A 3 32.30 80.52 33.71
N LEU A 4 33.13 79.63 33.22
CA LEU A 4 33.11 79.05 31.90
C LEU A 4 31.82 78.24 31.60
N ARG A 5 31.24 78.53 30.43
CA ARG A 5 30.14 77.73 29.84
C ARG A 5 30.66 76.40 29.31
N ALA A 6 30.19 75.30 29.84
CA ALA A 6 30.39 73.94 29.31
C ALA A 6 29.55 73.73 28.02
N LYS A 7 30.20 73.38 26.92
CA LYS A 7 29.56 72.98 25.65
C LYS A 7 29.06 71.51 25.77
N SER A 8 27.75 71.32 25.71
CA SER A 8 27.10 70.00 25.60
C SER A 8 27.43 69.39 24.23
N LYS A 9 28.14 68.26 24.23
CA LYS A 9 28.33 67.40 23.06
C LYS A 9 27.09 66.53 22.90
N ARG A 10 26.27 66.75 21.87
CA ARG A 10 25.19 65.87 21.46
C ARG A 10 25.82 64.65 20.80
N SER A 11 25.75 63.51 21.48
CA SER A 11 26.09 62.18 20.92
C SER A 11 24.94 61.70 20.03
N LEU A 12 25.22 61.57 18.73
CA LEU A 12 24.36 60.88 17.76
C LEU A 12 24.63 59.39 17.90
N ALA A 13 23.73 58.67 18.56
CA ALA A 13 23.72 57.22 18.56
C ALA A 13 23.22 56.70 17.20
N PRO A 14 23.91 55.79 16.50
CA PRO A 14 23.38 55.18 15.30
C PRO A 14 22.26 54.22 15.63
N LEU A 15 21.11 54.43 15.03
CA LEU A 15 19.95 53.55 15.08
C LEU A 15 20.29 52.30 14.21
N LEU A 16 20.70 51.20 14.89
CA LEU A 16 20.87 49.90 14.26
C LEU A 16 19.47 49.31 13.98
N LEU A 17 19.08 49.41 12.71
CA LEU A 17 17.89 48.75 12.19
C LEU A 17 18.19 47.24 12.11
N ALA A 18 17.73 46.50 13.09
CA ALA A 18 17.80 45.04 13.09
C ALA A 18 16.80 44.54 12.03
N VAL A 19 17.30 44.25 10.84
CA VAL A 19 16.55 43.52 9.81
C VAL A 19 16.42 42.05 10.28
N CYS A 20 15.28 41.68 10.88
CA CYS A 20 14.95 40.29 11.12
C CYS A 20 14.73 39.58 9.78
N VAL A 21 15.76 39.01 9.22
CA VAL A 21 15.65 38.07 8.13
C VAL A 21 15.03 36.81 8.69
N TRP A 22 13.73 36.63 8.47
CA TRP A 22 13.07 35.36 8.68
C TRP A 22 13.63 34.37 7.66
N LEU A 23 14.61 33.56 8.10
CA LEU A 23 15.02 32.38 7.35
C LEU A 23 13.79 31.45 7.30
N VAL A 24 13.06 31.49 6.21
CA VAL A 24 12.10 30.45 5.88
C VAL A 24 12.91 29.20 5.58
N LEU A 25 13.18 28.40 6.61
CA LEU A 25 13.75 27.08 6.42
C LEU A 25 12.81 26.30 5.48
N PRO A 26 13.32 25.79 4.35
CA PRO A 26 12.49 24.99 3.47
C PRO A 26 11.92 23.84 4.30
N GLY A 27 10.59 23.76 4.35
CA GLY A 27 9.91 22.75 5.14
C GLY A 27 10.53 21.38 4.88
N GLN A 28 11.08 20.77 5.91
CA GLN A 28 11.66 19.43 5.85
C GLN A 28 10.59 18.50 5.29
N ALA A 29 10.72 18.10 4.04
CA ALA A 29 9.84 17.10 3.44
C ALA A 29 10.07 15.78 4.17
N PHE A 30 9.25 15.48 5.16
CA PHE A 30 9.33 14.23 5.88
C PHE A 30 9.17 13.07 4.91
N ALA A 31 10.07 12.10 5.00
CA ALA A 31 9.95 10.87 4.24
C ALA A 31 8.57 10.23 4.54
N ARG A 32 7.92 9.75 3.51
CA ARG A 32 6.59 9.14 3.62
C ARG A 32 6.66 7.64 3.39
N ALA A 33 5.80 6.93 4.10
CA ALA A 33 5.54 5.51 3.89
C ALA A 33 4.11 5.33 3.40
N LEU A 34 3.88 4.29 2.61
CA LEU A 34 2.55 3.76 2.34
C LEU A 34 2.33 2.55 3.23
N VAL A 35 1.23 2.49 3.93
CA VAL A 35 0.87 1.35 4.77
C VAL A 35 -0.51 0.84 4.41
N ARG A 36 -0.69 -0.46 4.49
CA ARG A 36 -1.97 -1.14 4.34
C ARG A 36 -2.09 -2.15 5.47
N PHE A 37 -3.20 -2.15 6.19
CA PHE A 37 -3.45 -3.08 7.29
C PHE A 37 -4.27 -4.27 6.80
N VAL A 38 -3.92 -5.44 7.31
CA VAL A 38 -4.64 -6.70 7.06
C VAL A 38 -5.11 -7.25 8.40
N HIS A 39 -6.41 -7.56 8.51
CA HIS A 39 -6.98 -8.12 9.73
C HIS A 39 -6.83 -9.65 9.74
N GLY A 40 -5.86 -10.13 10.50
CA GLY A 40 -5.57 -11.56 10.64
C GLY A 40 -5.92 -12.15 12.01
N VAL A 41 -6.82 -11.52 12.80
CA VAL A 41 -7.25 -12.03 14.11
C VAL A 41 -8.53 -12.84 13.94
N PRO A 42 -8.49 -14.17 14.03
CA PRO A 42 -9.67 -15.01 13.84
C PRO A 42 -10.67 -14.85 14.99
N GLY A 43 -11.98 -14.96 14.69
CA GLY A 43 -13.05 -14.84 15.68
C GLY A 43 -13.37 -13.41 16.12
N VAL A 44 -12.63 -12.42 15.62
CA VAL A 44 -13.00 -11.02 15.71
C VAL A 44 -13.70 -10.64 14.40
N GLY A 45 -14.88 -10.07 14.48
CA GLY A 45 -15.65 -9.66 13.31
C GLY A 45 -15.00 -8.46 12.60
N ARG A 46 -15.73 -7.35 12.51
CA ARG A 46 -15.15 -6.09 11.98
C ARG A 46 -14.35 -5.39 13.07
N ALA A 47 -13.19 -4.88 12.70
CA ALA A 47 -12.34 -4.11 13.58
C ALA A 47 -11.86 -2.82 12.88
N THR A 48 -11.85 -1.73 13.61
CA THR A 48 -11.35 -0.43 13.16
C THR A 48 -9.88 -0.31 13.54
N VAL A 49 -9.07 0.10 12.60
CA VAL A 49 -7.66 0.42 12.78
C VAL A 49 -7.51 1.94 12.85
N ASN A 50 -6.97 2.44 13.97
CA ASN A 50 -6.53 3.82 14.07
C ASN A 50 -5.01 3.88 14.13
N LEU A 51 -4.44 4.91 13.55
CA LEU A 51 -3.01 5.15 13.45
C LEU A 51 -2.69 6.59 13.81
N ASP A 52 -1.59 6.81 14.52
CA ASP A 52 -1.04 8.13 14.85
C ASP A 52 0.45 8.15 14.51
N ASP A 53 0.82 8.88 13.48
CA ASP A 53 2.20 9.07 13.00
C ASP A 53 2.84 10.37 13.54
N GLY A 54 2.26 10.94 14.59
CA GLY A 54 2.66 12.23 15.18
C GLY A 54 1.98 13.44 14.51
N THR A 55 1.07 13.22 13.56
CA THR A 55 0.24 14.29 12.96
C THR A 55 -1.20 14.29 13.51
N GLY A 56 -1.51 13.34 14.39
CA GLY A 56 -2.83 13.11 14.96
C GLY A 56 -3.35 11.71 14.65
N VAL A 57 -4.43 11.34 15.32
CA VAL A 57 -5.07 10.04 15.15
C VAL A 57 -5.88 10.03 13.87
N GLN A 58 -5.61 9.07 13.00
CA GLN A 58 -6.30 8.84 11.73
C GLN A 58 -7.03 7.50 11.79
N ASP A 59 -8.30 7.46 11.38
CA ASP A 59 -9.02 6.23 11.09
C ASP A 59 -8.58 5.71 9.72
N VAL A 60 -7.90 4.58 9.69
CA VAL A 60 -7.44 3.97 8.43
C VAL A 60 -8.42 2.92 7.89
N GLY A 61 -9.51 2.68 8.59
CA GLY A 61 -10.64 1.91 8.11
C GLY A 61 -11.08 0.77 9.03
N THR A 62 -12.32 0.39 8.85
CA THR A 62 -12.93 -0.76 9.52
C THR A 62 -12.95 -1.95 8.58
N ILE A 63 -12.24 -3.00 8.94
CA ILE A 63 -12.01 -4.19 8.11
C ILE A 63 -12.45 -5.47 8.83
N GLY A 64 -13.00 -6.42 8.08
CA GLY A 64 -13.31 -7.75 8.56
C GLY A 64 -12.10 -8.68 8.54
N PHE A 65 -12.22 -9.85 9.17
CA PHE A 65 -11.21 -10.90 9.11
C PHE A 65 -10.84 -11.24 7.65
N ALA A 66 -9.54 -11.41 7.39
CA ALA A 66 -8.98 -11.69 6.07
C ALA A 66 -9.31 -10.62 5.01
N ARG A 67 -9.44 -9.37 5.43
CA ARG A 67 -9.58 -8.19 4.57
C ARG A 67 -8.48 -7.18 4.87
N SER A 68 -8.25 -6.27 3.93
CA SER A 68 -7.27 -5.20 4.08
C SER A 68 -7.92 -3.82 3.96
N THR A 69 -7.26 -2.82 4.54
CA THR A 69 -7.56 -1.41 4.24
C THR A 69 -7.07 -1.04 2.83
N ALA A 70 -7.43 0.13 2.36
CA ALA A 70 -6.71 0.78 1.28
C ALA A 70 -5.27 1.14 1.72
N TRP A 71 -4.44 1.60 0.78
CA TRP A 71 -3.12 2.15 1.06
C TRP A 71 -3.25 3.56 1.65
N HIS A 72 -2.65 3.78 2.82
CA HIS A 72 -2.60 5.07 3.50
C HIS A 72 -1.18 5.62 3.49
N SER A 73 -1.04 6.92 3.26
CA SER A 73 0.24 7.60 3.31
C SER A 73 0.46 8.19 4.69
N ILE A 74 1.50 7.76 5.38
CA ILE A 74 1.89 8.21 6.71
C ILE A 74 3.29 8.82 6.70
N ARG A 75 3.67 9.53 7.76
CA ARG A 75 5.05 9.93 7.99
C ARG A 75 5.90 8.69 8.26
N ALA A 76 7.04 8.56 7.59
CA ALA A 76 8.01 7.52 7.91
C ALA A 76 8.58 7.79 9.32
N GLY A 77 8.75 6.74 10.09
CA GLY A 77 9.19 6.82 11.47
C GLY A 77 8.35 5.94 12.39
N ARG A 78 8.34 6.28 13.66
CA ARG A 78 7.53 5.59 14.66
C ARG A 78 6.08 6.06 14.58
N PHE A 79 5.15 5.12 14.61
CA PHE A 79 3.71 5.39 14.70
C PHE A 79 3.08 4.55 15.82
N ARG A 80 1.99 5.05 16.39
CA ARG A 80 1.12 4.31 17.31
C ARG A 80 -0.06 3.75 16.54
N TRP A 81 -0.59 2.64 16.98
CA TRP A 81 -1.75 2.01 16.37
C TRP A 81 -2.68 1.44 17.43
N THR A 82 -3.96 1.37 17.11
CA THR A 82 -4.95 0.67 17.91
C THR A 82 -5.85 -0.16 16.98
N LEU A 83 -6.25 -1.33 17.47
CA LEU A 83 -7.29 -2.17 16.87
C LEU A 83 -8.48 -2.19 17.81
N GLN A 84 -9.66 -1.85 17.31
CA GLN A 84 -10.89 -1.79 18.09
C GLN A 84 -12.01 -2.55 17.40
N SER A 85 -12.84 -3.27 18.17
CA SER A 85 -14.07 -3.87 17.68
C SER A 85 -15.22 -3.46 18.59
N SER A 86 -16.30 -2.92 18.02
CA SER A 86 -17.51 -2.51 18.75
C SER A 86 -17.22 -1.74 20.04
N ARG A 87 -16.36 -0.73 19.99
CA ARG A 87 -15.89 0.09 21.13
C ARG A 87 -14.91 -0.58 22.09
N LYS A 88 -14.67 -1.90 21.96
CA LYS A 88 -13.66 -2.59 22.77
C LYS A 88 -12.30 -2.52 22.09
N LYS A 89 -11.31 -2.00 22.80
CA LYS A 89 -9.92 -2.04 22.37
C LYS A 89 -9.41 -3.48 22.43
N LEU A 90 -9.02 -4.03 21.30
CA LEU A 90 -8.51 -5.40 21.17
C LEU A 90 -6.99 -5.44 21.36
N ALA A 91 -6.30 -4.46 20.76
CA ALA A 91 -4.86 -4.36 20.85
C ALA A 91 -4.41 -2.92 20.57
N ALA A 92 -3.23 -2.59 21.04
CA ALA A 92 -2.55 -1.34 20.72
C ALA A 92 -1.04 -1.55 20.84
N GLY A 93 -0.30 -0.64 20.22
CA GLY A 93 1.16 -0.65 20.30
C GLY A 93 1.79 0.47 19.48
N SER A 94 3.08 0.36 19.30
CA SER A 94 3.83 1.22 18.39
C SER A 94 4.71 0.38 17.48
N ALA A 95 4.98 0.91 16.30
CA ALA A 95 5.84 0.28 15.29
C ALA A 95 6.62 1.36 14.55
N THR A 96 7.60 0.96 13.76
CA THR A 96 8.42 1.88 12.96
C THR A 96 8.48 1.40 11.51
N VAL A 97 8.30 2.33 10.57
CA VAL A 97 8.47 2.08 9.14
C VAL A 97 9.39 3.14 8.53
N GLY A 98 10.26 2.73 7.63
CA GLY A 98 11.06 3.65 6.83
C GLY A 98 10.29 4.18 5.61
N ASN A 99 11.00 4.86 4.71
CA ASN A 99 10.46 5.16 3.40
C ASN A 99 10.18 3.85 2.63
N GLY A 100 8.97 3.68 2.13
CA GLY A 100 8.57 2.46 1.43
C GLY A 100 7.07 2.20 1.47
N ALA A 101 6.68 1.05 0.96
CA ALA A 101 5.33 0.51 1.10
C ALA A 101 5.38 -0.73 2.01
N TYR A 102 4.37 -0.89 2.87
CA TYR A 102 4.37 -1.95 3.87
C TYR A 102 2.99 -2.58 4.03
N ASP A 103 2.94 -3.90 3.96
CA ASP A 103 1.82 -4.67 4.48
C ASP A 103 1.99 -4.83 5.99
N ILE A 104 1.02 -4.38 6.74
CA ILE A 104 0.97 -4.50 8.20
C ILE A 104 -0.13 -5.50 8.53
N VAL A 105 0.27 -6.70 8.92
CA VAL A 105 -0.66 -7.79 9.23
C VAL A 105 -0.86 -7.87 10.72
N VAL A 106 -2.09 -7.71 11.17
CA VAL A 106 -2.46 -7.91 12.58
C VAL A 106 -2.63 -9.41 12.80
N LEU A 107 -1.81 -10.01 13.61
CA LEU A 107 -1.73 -11.45 13.84
C LEU A 107 -1.99 -11.78 15.31
N GLU A 108 -2.55 -12.96 15.58
CA GLU A 108 -2.85 -13.46 16.92
C GLU A 108 -2.26 -14.87 17.11
N ARG A 109 -1.73 -15.10 18.31
CA ARG A 109 -1.43 -16.45 18.79
C ARG A 109 -1.77 -16.53 20.29
N GLY A 110 -2.75 -17.37 20.63
CA GLY A 110 -3.34 -17.38 21.96
C GLY A 110 -4.02 -16.04 22.27
N MET A 111 -3.72 -15.41 23.39
CA MET A 111 -4.29 -14.11 23.76
C MET A 111 -3.43 -12.91 23.37
N LYS A 112 -2.34 -13.11 22.64
CA LYS A 112 -1.43 -12.05 22.23
C LYS A 112 -1.65 -11.65 20.79
N VAL A 113 -1.71 -10.33 20.55
CA VAL A 113 -1.84 -9.73 19.22
C VAL A 113 -0.54 -8.98 18.89
N TRP A 114 -0.06 -9.16 17.66
CA TRP A 114 1.15 -8.53 17.14
C TRP A 114 0.91 -7.89 15.79
N LEU A 115 1.84 -7.01 15.40
CA LEU A 115 1.98 -6.60 14.02
C LEU A 115 3.11 -7.39 13.34
N GLY A 116 2.81 -8.01 12.21
CA GLY A 116 3.81 -8.34 11.20
C GLY A 116 3.96 -7.17 10.24
N ILE A 117 5.18 -6.68 10.04
CA ILE A 117 5.47 -5.54 9.16
C ILE A 117 6.32 -6.06 8.01
N TYR A 118 5.78 -6.01 6.80
CA TYR A 118 6.42 -6.60 5.63
C TYR A 118 6.58 -5.56 4.54
N ARG A 119 7.81 -5.19 4.24
CA ARG A 119 8.09 -4.22 3.17
C ARG A 119 7.65 -4.77 1.82
N ALA A 120 6.71 -4.10 1.17
CA ALA A 120 6.24 -4.45 -0.16
C ALA A 120 7.24 -3.98 -1.23
N LYS A 121 7.31 -4.73 -2.33
CA LYS A 121 8.08 -4.35 -3.52
C LYS A 121 7.14 -3.96 -4.64
N GLY A 122 7.60 -3.10 -5.53
CA GLY A 122 6.98 -2.90 -6.84
C GLY A 122 7.21 -4.12 -7.73
N GLY A 123 6.41 -4.24 -8.78
CA GLY A 123 6.60 -5.28 -9.77
C GLY A 123 7.88 -5.08 -10.60
N GLN A 124 8.30 -6.12 -11.28
CA GLN A 124 9.44 -6.16 -12.18
C GLN A 124 8.95 -6.47 -13.60
N ALA A 125 9.42 -5.76 -14.60
CA ALA A 125 9.01 -5.97 -15.98
C ALA A 125 9.24 -7.44 -16.42
N GLY A 126 8.29 -7.98 -17.16
CA GLY A 126 8.37 -9.32 -17.75
C GLY A 126 7.99 -10.48 -16.82
N THR A 127 8.01 -10.29 -15.51
CA THR A 127 7.69 -11.34 -14.53
C THR A 127 6.68 -10.86 -13.50
N SER A 128 6.07 -11.79 -12.78
CA SER A 128 5.25 -11.50 -11.60
C SER A 128 6.04 -11.88 -10.36
N LEU A 129 5.97 -11.05 -9.33
CA LEU A 129 6.63 -11.33 -8.05
C LEU A 129 5.57 -11.75 -7.03
N VAL A 130 5.81 -12.84 -6.32
CA VAL A 130 4.90 -13.31 -5.26
C VAL A 130 5.71 -13.61 -4.01
N ARG A 131 5.25 -13.12 -2.86
CA ARG A 131 5.72 -13.63 -1.56
C ARG A 131 4.57 -14.23 -0.79
N VAL A 132 4.88 -15.17 0.08
CA VAL A 132 3.93 -15.75 1.03
C VAL A 132 4.26 -15.24 2.43
N ILE A 133 3.25 -14.79 3.16
CA ILE A 133 3.36 -14.36 4.56
C ILE A 133 2.59 -15.36 5.41
N HIS A 134 3.25 -15.95 6.39
CA HIS A 134 2.66 -16.97 7.26
C HIS A 134 2.04 -16.36 8.51
N GLY A 135 0.72 -16.30 8.53
CA GLY A 135 -0.08 -15.78 9.64
C GLY A 135 -1.01 -16.81 10.30
N ALA A 136 -0.76 -18.12 10.13
CA ALA A 136 -1.58 -19.23 10.64
C ALA A 136 -0.77 -20.10 11.60
N PRO A 137 -0.65 -19.74 12.90
CA PRO A 137 0.24 -20.43 13.84
C PRO A 137 -0.04 -21.93 14.01
N GLU A 138 -1.26 -22.36 13.73
CA GLU A 138 -1.69 -23.76 13.78
C GLU A 138 -1.08 -24.65 12.69
N LEU A 139 -0.53 -24.06 11.64
CA LEU A 139 0.16 -24.80 10.58
C LEU A 139 1.60 -25.18 10.97
N GLY A 140 2.13 -24.63 12.07
CA GLY A 140 3.52 -24.83 12.46
C GLY A 140 4.48 -24.12 11.51
N ALA A 141 5.41 -24.84 10.89
CA ALA A 141 6.32 -24.33 9.89
C ALA A 141 6.17 -25.12 8.57
N PRO A 142 5.13 -24.82 7.78
CA PRO A 142 4.79 -25.61 6.60
C PRO A 142 5.85 -25.45 5.49
N GLU A 143 5.95 -26.48 4.68
CA GLU A 143 6.52 -26.44 3.35
C GLU A 143 5.54 -25.73 2.41
N LEU A 144 6.03 -24.89 1.52
CA LEU A 144 5.21 -24.22 0.52
C LEU A 144 5.46 -24.74 -0.88
N THR A 145 4.39 -24.95 -1.63
CA THR A 145 4.45 -25.37 -3.03
C THR A 145 3.84 -24.32 -3.94
N VAL A 146 4.39 -24.23 -5.15
CA VAL A 146 3.81 -23.47 -6.27
C VAL A 146 3.67 -24.43 -7.44
N ASP A 147 2.47 -24.54 -7.98
CA ASP A 147 2.13 -25.46 -9.06
C ASP A 147 2.57 -26.93 -8.77
N GLY A 148 2.38 -27.35 -7.51
CA GLY A 148 2.76 -28.68 -7.04
C GLY A 148 4.26 -28.89 -6.78
N LYS A 149 5.10 -27.89 -7.07
CA LYS A 149 6.56 -27.99 -6.85
C LYS A 149 6.94 -27.27 -5.56
N GLN A 150 7.86 -27.85 -4.80
CA GLN A 150 8.39 -27.23 -3.59
C GLN A 150 9.09 -25.91 -3.92
N ALA A 151 8.59 -24.83 -3.32
CA ALA A 151 9.15 -23.49 -3.46
C ALA A 151 9.92 -23.05 -2.20
N VAL A 152 9.47 -23.50 -1.02
CA VAL A 152 10.08 -23.19 0.28
C VAL A 152 9.96 -24.41 1.19
N LYS A 153 11.07 -24.86 1.77
CA LYS A 153 11.11 -26.05 2.65
C LYS A 153 10.40 -25.83 3.99
N SER A 154 10.43 -24.62 4.50
CA SER A 154 9.84 -24.30 5.80
C SER A 154 9.64 -22.81 5.91
N LEU A 155 8.47 -22.39 6.39
CA LEU A 155 8.17 -20.99 6.66
C LEU A 155 7.61 -20.86 8.09
N ALA A 156 8.36 -20.27 8.99
CA ALA A 156 7.93 -20.10 10.37
C ALA A 156 6.80 -19.07 10.49
N TYR A 157 5.98 -19.22 11.52
CA TYR A 157 4.92 -18.25 11.84
C TYR A 157 5.46 -16.82 11.94
N ARG A 158 4.76 -15.86 11.35
CA ARG A 158 5.12 -14.45 11.21
C ARG A 158 6.29 -14.16 10.28
N GLN A 159 6.79 -15.13 9.56
CA GLN A 159 7.78 -14.90 8.51
C GLN A 159 7.13 -14.72 7.13
N ALA A 160 7.87 -14.12 6.25
CA ALA A 160 7.55 -14.01 4.84
C ALA A 160 8.68 -14.61 4.00
N THR A 161 8.31 -15.24 2.89
CA THR A 161 9.30 -15.66 1.90
C THR A 161 9.98 -14.45 1.25
N PRO A 162 11.16 -14.61 0.65
CA PRO A 162 11.57 -13.74 -0.44
C PRO A 162 10.49 -13.68 -1.53
N TYR A 163 10.52 -12.64 -2.37
CA TYR A 163 9.66 -12.64 -3.55
C TYR A 163 10.14 -13.68 -4.55
N LEU A 164 9.27 -14.60 -4.88
CA LEU A 164 9.44 -15.60 -5.93
C LEU A 164 9.07 -14.97 -7.27
N SER A 165 9.90 -15.19 -8.29
CA SER A 165 9.63 -14.74 -9.66
C SER A 165 8.87 -15.83 -10.40
N LEU A 166 7.65 -15.52 -10.85
CA LEU A 166 6.78 -16.45 -11.57
C LEU A 166 6.36 -15.82 -12.91
N PRO A 167 6.08 -16.63 -13.93
CA PRO A 167 5.43 -16.12 -15.15
C PRO A 167 4.10 -15.44 -14.84
N GLY A 168 3.57 -14.67 -15.78
CA GLY A 168 2.16 -14.26 -15.72
C GLY A 168 1.26 -15.46 -15.98
N GLY A 169 0.10 -15.50 -15.31
CA GLY A 169 -0.84 -16.59 -15.44
C GLY A 169 -1.49 -16.98 -14.11
N THR A 170 -2.19 -18.09 -14.12
CA THR A 170 -2.81 -18.65 -12.91
C THR A 170 -1.87 -19.68 -12.30
N HIS A 171 -1.53 -19.48 -11.03
CA HIS A 171 -0.67 -20.36 -10.24
C HIS A 171 -1.40 -20.90 -9.03
N SER A 172 -1.13 -22.16 -8.68
CA SER A 172 -1.66 -22.82 -7.49
C SER A 172 -0.65 -22.69 -6.34
N LEU A 173 -1.09 -22.16 -5.21
CA LEU A 173 -0.32 -22.15 -3.97
C LEU A 173 -0.79 -23.25 -3.05
N GLY A 174 0.13 -24.04 -2.53
CA GLY A 174 -0.11 -25.08 -1.54
C GLY A 174 0.79 -24.93 -0.32
N ALA A 175 0.37 -25.57 0.78
CA ALA A 175 1.19 -25.70 1.98
C ALA A 175 1.02 -27.12 2.50
N MET A 176 2.11 -27.75 2.94
CA MET A 176 2.17 -29.10 3.49
C MET A 176 2.97 -29.11 4.80
N ARG A 177 2.72 -30.06 5.68
CA ARG A 177 3.67 -30.32 6.77
C ARG A 177 4.93 -30.97 6.19
N PRO A 178 6.12 -30.65 6.71
CA PRO A 178 7.33 -31.34 6.31
C PRO A 178 7.20 -32.86 6.49
N GLY A 179 7.42 -33.62 5.41
CA GLY A 179 7.30 -35.07 5.42
C GLY A 179 5.88 -35.63 5.30
N ASP A 180 4.85 -34.79 5.16
CA ASP A 180 3.47 -35.20 4.95
C ASP A 180 3.12 -35.07 3.46
N SER A 181 2.30 -35.98 2.94
CA SER A 181 1.75 -35.91 1.58
C SER A 181 0.39 -35.20 1.52
N THR A 182 -0.24 -34.94 2.67
CA THR A 182 -1.55 -34.31 2.73
C THR A 182 -1.42 -32.79 2.76
N PRO A 183 -1.97 -32.06 1.76
CA PRO A 183 -1.92 -30.61 1.75
C PRO A 183 -2.73 -30.02 2.93
N LEU A 184 -2.10 -29.13 3.69
CA LEU A 184 -2.77 -28.27 4.68
C LEU A 184 -3.58 -27.16 4.02
N VAL A 185 -3.07 -26.69 2.87
CA VAL A 185 -3.71 -25.70 2.02
C VAL A 185 -3.64 -26.21 0.60
N SER A 186 -4.77 -26.37 -0.04
CA SER A 186 -4.89 -26.80 -1.44
C SER A 186 -5.82 -25.89 -2.20
N GLY A 187 -5.64 -25.83 -3.52
CA GLY A 187 -6.58 -25.17 -4.42
C GLY A 187 -6.66 -23.65 -4.32
N THR A 188 -5.68 -22.99 -3.70
CA THR A 188 -5.60 -21.52 -3.75
C THR A 188 -4.99 -21.10 -5.06
N HIS A 189 -5.83 -20.64 -5.99
CA HIS A 189 -5.37 -20.12 -7.27
C HIS A 189 -5.16 -18.61 -7.18
N MET A 190 -4.03 -18.13 -7.73
CA MET A 190 -3.71 -16.72 -7.89
C MET A 190 -3.49 -16.39 -9.35
N SER A 191 -4.23 -15.42 -9.86
CA SER A 191 -3.99 -14.87 -11.19
C SER A 191 -2.95 -13.76 -11.10
N LEU A 192 -1.79 -13.96 -11.70
CA LEU A 192 -0.65 -13.07 -11.66
C LEU A 192 -0.50 -12.32 -12.99
N MET A 193 -0.37 -11.01 -12.92
CA MET A 193 -0.09 -10.16 -14.08
C MET A 193 1.41 -9.86 -14.17
N PRO A 194 2.04 -10.01 -15.34
CA PRO A 194 3.42 -9.62 -15.55
C PRO A 194 3.66 -8.16 -15.14
N GLY A 195 4.80 -7.88 -14.53
CA GLY A 195 5.14 -6.55 -14.08
C GLY A 195 4.50 -6.16 -12.74
N LYS A 196 3.83 -7.06 -12.04
CA LYS A 196 3.19 -6.81 -10.75
C LYS A 196 3.82 -7.67 -9.64
N ALA A 197 3.68 -7.19 -8.41
CA ALA A 197 4.09 -7.93 -7.22
C ALA A 197 2.87 -8.18 -6.31
N TYR A 198 2.88 -9.31 -5.63
CA TYR A 198 1.77 -9.78 -4.82
C TYR A 198 2.25 -10.30 -3.48
N SER A 199 1.43 -10.10 -2.45
CA SER A 199 1.55 -10.78 -1.16
C SER A 199 0.39 -11.76 -0.98
N ALA A 200 0.70 -13.04 -0.84
CA ALA A 200 -0.23 -14.07 -0.42
C ALA A 200 -0.10 -14.25 1.09
N ILE A 201 -1.13 -13.90 1.84
CA ILE A 201 -1.12 -13.95 3.31
C ILE A 201 -1.97 -15.14 3.74
N VAL A 202 -1.33 -16.12 4.35
CA VAL A 202 -1.99 -17.30 4.91
C VAL A 202 -2.43 -17.00 6.32
N LEU A 203 -3.73 -16.98 6.57
CA LEU A 203 -4.33 -16.67 7.87
C LEU A 203 -5.07 -17.90 8.40
N GLY A 204 -4.85 -18.22 9.67
CA GLY A 204 -5.58 -19.27 10.36
C GLY A 204 -6.99 -18.83 10.75
N THR A 205 -7.89 -19.79 10.88
CA THR A 205 -9.23 -19.58 11.41
C THR A 205 -9.45 -20.47 12.63
N ARG A 206 -10.40 -20.12 13.49
CA ARG A 206 -10.84 -21.03 14.53
C ARG A 206 -11.45 -22.29 13.87
N GLY A 207 -10.94 -23.48 14.20
CA GLY A 207 -11.33 -24.73 13.58
C GLY A 207 -10.37 -25.26 12.50
N GLN A 208 -9.09 -24.86 12.55
CA GLN A 208 -7.98 -25.33 11.71
C GLN A 208 -8.13 -25.12 10.19
N ARG A 209 -9.07 -24.31 9.77
CA ARG A 209 -9.17 -23.88 8.38
C ARG A 209 -8.22 -22.72 8.15
N VAL A 210 -7.67 -22.63 6.95
CA VAL A 210 -6.85 -21.49 6.54
C VAL A 210 -7.56 -20.68 5.46
N ARG A 211 -7.23 -19.41 5.42
CA ARG A 211 -7.68 -18.50 4.38
C ARG A 211 -6.47 -17.80 3.80
N VAL A 212 -6.36 -17.79 2.48
CA VAL A 212 -5.32 -17.05 1.78
C VAL A 212 -5.90 -15.75 1.27
N VAL A 213 -5.22 -14.65 1.57
CA VAL A 213 -5.54 -13.30 1.10
C VAL A 213 -4.48 -12.90 0.08
N SER A 214 -4.88 -12.71 -1.15
CA SER A 214 -4.01 -12.22 -2.22
C SER A 214 -4.13 -10.72 -2.36
N LEU A 215 -3.03 -10.01 -2.26
CA LEU A 215 -2.99 -8.56 -2.32
C LEU A 215 -1.98 -8.10 -3.36
N LEU A 216 -2.38 -7.14 -4.20
CA LEU A 216 -1.47 -6.47 -5.13
C LEU A 216 -0.59 -5.49 -4.35
N ASP A 217 0.72 -5.65 -4.46
CA ASP A 217 1.69 -4.82 -3.76
C ASP A 217 2.00 -3.53 -4.52
N ARG A 218 2.45 -2.53 -3.80
CA ARG A 218 2.98 -1.28 -4.34
C ARG A 218 4.44 -1.15 -3.96
N GLY A 219 5.24 -0.61 -4.88
CA GLY A 219 6.59 -0.17 -4.55
C GLY A 219 6.58 1.05 -3.63
N ALA A 220 7.76 1.46 -3.18
CA ALA A 220 7.92 2.70 -2.45
C ALA A 220 7.26 3.87 -3.21
N PRO A 221 6.69 4.86 -2.49
CA PRO A 221 6.27 6.08 -3.14
C PRO A 221 7.47 6.65 -3.90
N LEU A 222 7.32 6.88 -5.19
CA LEU A 222 8.33 7.62 -5.94
C LEU A 222 8.48 8.98 -5.25
N ALA A 223 9.69 9.30 -4.80
CA ALA A 223 9.99 10.64 -4.36
C ALA A 223 9.53 11.58 -5.48
N ARG A 224 8.61 12.50 -5.19
CA ARG A 224 8.22 13.52 -6.16
C ARG A 224 9.51 14.28 -6.49
N LYS A 225 10.05 14.02 -7.67
CA LYS A 225 11.03 14.93 -8.26
C LYS A 225 10.35 16.30 -8.26
N PRO A 226 10.98 17.35 -7.73
CA PRO A 226 10.40 18.69 -7.80
C PRO A 226 9.95 18.89 -9.24
N ALA A 227 8.68 19.23 -9.44
CA ALA A 227 8.16 19.47 -10.76
C ALA A 227 8.97 20.60 -11.36
N SER A 228 9.87 20.27 -12.29
CA SER A 228 10.44 21.24 -13.20
C SER A 228 9.23 21.91 -13.86
N ARG A 229 9.13 23.20 -13.67
CA ARG A 229 8.04 24.05 -14.16
C ARG A 229 7.99 23.91 -15.68
N ALA A 230 7.23 22.93 -16.17
CA ALA A 230 6.94 22.81 -17.58
C ALA A 230 5.89 23.88 -17.91
N THR A 231 6.28 24.80 -18.74
CA THR A 231 5.43 25.76 -19.45
C THR A 231 4.24 25.03 -20.07
N PRO A 232 3.01 25.52 -19.94
CA PRO A 232 1.85 24.85 -20.50
C PRO A 232 1.87 25.02 -22.02
N ALA A 233 2.13 23.95 -22.74
CA ALA A 233 1.77 23.87 -24.15
C ALA A 233 0.28 23.54 -24.23
N SER A 234 -0.52 24.54 -24.52
CA SER A 234 -1.92 24.41 -24.89
C SER A 234 -2.00 23.81 -26.28
N THR A 235 -2.60 22.62 -26.38
CA THR A 235 -3.27 22.17 -27.61
C THR A 235 -4.60 21.59 -27.23
N GLY A 236 -5.64 22.37 -27.51
CA GLY A 236 -7.01 21.91 -27.42
C GLY A 236 -7.30 20.82 -28.43
N THR A 237 -8.05 19.83 -28.00
CA THR A 237 -8.84 19.01 -28.89
C THR A 237 -10.12 18.64 -28.16
N SER A 238 -11.22 19.18 -28.62
CA SER A 238 -12.58 18.85 -28.25
C SER A 238 -12.82 17.35 -28.50
N GLY A 239 -12.89 16.55 -27.46
CA GLY A 239 -13.14 15.12 -27.52
C GLY A 239 -14.52 14.79 -26.97
N HIS A 240 -15.41 14.30 -27.82
CA HIS A 240 -16.65 13.67 -27.45
C HIS A 240 -16.42 12.62 -26.37
N SER A 241 -17.15 12.69 -25.28
CA SER A 241 -17.08 11.74 -24.15
C SER A 241 -17.46 10.34 -24.63
N ARG A 242 -16.48 9.53 -25.02
CA ARG A 242 -16.72 8.11 -25.35
C ARG A 242 -16.93 7.32 -24.07
N THR A 243 -17.95 6.48 -24.06
CA THR A 243 -18.23 5.59 -22.93
C THR A 243 -18.14 4.14 -23.39
N VAL A 244 -17.59 3.27 -22.55
CA VAL A 244 -17.58 1.81 -22.79
C VAL A 244 -18.26 1.13 -21.60
N VAL A 245 -19.09 0.11 -21.86
CA VAL A 245 -19.68 -0.70 -20.79
C VAL A 245 -18.80 -1.91 -20.54
N VAL A 246 -18.49 -2.16 -19.26
CA VAL A 246 -17.72 -3.34 -18.83
C VAL A 246 -18.50 -4.61 -19.14
N ARG A 247 -17.89 -5.54 -19.86
CA ARG A 247 -18.46 -6.86 -20.19
C ARG A 247 -18.01 -7.91 -19.16
N PRO A 248 -18.74 -9.03 -19.01
CA PRO A 248 -18.26 -10.15 -18.21
C PRO A 248 -16.85 -10.58 -18.62
N GLY A 249 -15.93 -10.71 -17.66
CA GLY A 249 -14.52 -11.05 -17.92
C GLY A 249 -13.61 -9.86 -18.30
N ASP A 250 -14.15 -8.65 -18.44
CA ASP A 250 -13.32 -7.45 -18.69
C ASP A 250 -12.52 -7.05 -17.45
N SER A 251 -11.32 -6.53 -17.70
CA SER A 251 -10.53 -5.78 -16.75
C SER A 251 -10.20 -4.40 -17.32
N LEU A 252 -9.87 -3.43 -16.48
CA LEU A 252 -9.42 -2.11 -16.96
C LEU A 252 -8.20 -2.24 -17.89
N TRP A 253 -7.34 -3.22 -17.64
CA TRP A 253 -6.21 -3.52 -18.52
C TRP A 253 -6.66 -3.99 -19.90
N ALA A 254 -7.60 -4.96 -19.96
CA ALA A 254 -8.12 -5.46 -21.22
C ALA A 254 -8.84 -4.35 -22.02
N ILE A 255 -9.60 -3.50 -21.34
CA ILE A 255 -10.25 -2.34 -21.94
C ILE A 255 -9.21 -1.34 -22.47
N ALA A 256 -8.20 -1.00 -21.65
CA ALA A 256 -7.12 -0.10 -22.07
C ALA A 256 -6.34 -0.65 -23.27
N ARG A 257 -6.03 -1.96 -23.25
CA ARG A 257 -5.33 -2.64 -24.36
C ARG A 257 -6.12 -2.56 -25.66
N ARG A 258 -7.44 -2.79 -25.63
CA ARG A 258 -8.31 -2.65 -26.80
C ARG A 258 -8.31 -1.22 -27.36
N LEU A 259 -8.22 -0.21 -26.50
CA LEU A 259 -8.24 1.20 -26.89
C LEU A 259 -6.93 1.68 -27.53
N VAL A 260 -5.79 1.16 -27.06
CA VAL A 260 -4.46 1.58 -27.58
C VAL A 260 -3.92 0.66 -28.67
N GLY A 261 -4.56 -0.49 -28.88
CA GLY A 261 -4.18 -1.46 -29.90
C GLY A 261 -3.19 -2.54 -29.43
N PRO A 262 -3.11 -3.67 -30.17
CA PRO A 262 -2.34 -4.85 -29.76
C PRO A 262 -0.84 -4.61 -29.75
N GLN A 263 -0.32 -3.71 -30.56
CA GLN A 263 1.11 -3.40 -30.69
C GLN A 263 1.60 -2.36 -29.68
N ALA A 264 0.72 -1.78 -28.89
CA ALA A 264 1.11 -0.78 -27.88
C ALA A 264 1.95 -1.43 -26.78
N SER A 265 3.01 -0.76 -26.35
CA SER A 265 3.81 -1.24 -25.22
C SER A 265 2.98 -1.28 -23.93
N ASN A 266 3.37 -2.12 -22.97
CA ASN A 266 2.68 -2.22 -21.68
C ASN A 266 2.63 -0.87 -20.93
N ALA A 267 3.65 -0.03 -21.09
CA ALA A 267 3.67 1.31 -20.50
C ALA A 267 2.58 2.22 -21.10
N VAL A 268 2.26 2.09 -22.38
CA VAL A 268 1.17 2.83 -23.02
C VAL A 268 -0.18 2.34 -22.51
N VAL A 269 -0.36 1.01 -22.41
CA VAL A 269 -1.58 0.40 -21.85
C VAL A 269 -1.80 0.85 -20.41
N GLU A 270 -0.75 0.86 -19.59
CA GLU A 270 -0.83 1.27 -18.19
C GLU A 270 -1.24 2.74 -18.04
N ARG A 271 -0.64 3.64 -18.83
CA ARG A 271 -1.07 5.05 -18.84
C ARG A 271 -2.54 5.20 -19.19
N LYS A 272 -3.03 4.45 -20.21
CA LYS A 272 -4.44 4.48 -20.60
C LYS A 272 -5.35 3.91 -19.50
N LEU A 273 -4.95 2.82 -18.85
CA LEU A 273 -5.66 2.24 -17.70
C LEU A 273 -5.79 3.26 -16.56
N VAL A 274 -4.68 3.90 -16.19
CA VAL A 274 -4.66 4.91 -15.11
C VAL A 274 -5.57 6.09 -15.46
N ALA A 275 -5.58 6.53 -16.71
CA ALA A 275 -6.47 7.59 -17.17
C ALA A 275 -7.96 7.18 -17.09
N ILE A 276 -8.31 5.97 -17.53
CA ILE A 276 -9.68 5.43 -17.39
C ILE A 276 -10.07 5.34 -15.91
N TRP A 277 -9.19 4.80 -15.06
CA TRP A 277 -9.44 4.68 -13.63
C TRP A 277 -9.71 6.03 -12.96
N ASN A 278 -8.87 7.02 -13.22
CA ASN A 278 -9.01 8.35 -12.61
C ASN A 278 -10.33 9.04 -12.98
N LEU A 279 -10.83 8.82 -14.20
CA LEU A 279 -12.13 9.34 -14.65
C LEU A 279 -13.33 8.61 -14.03
N ASN A 280 -13.13 7.36 -13.54
CA ASN A 280 -14.24 6.49 -13.16
C ASN A 280 -14.18 5.95 -11.72
N LYS A 281 -13.10 6.17 -10.98
CA LYS A 281 -12.91 5.63 -9.61
C LYS A 281 -14.07 5.89 -8.66
N GLY A 282 -14.68 7.08 -8.73
CA GLY A 282 -15.86 7.42 -7.93
C GLY A 282 -17.12 6.67 -8.34
N ARG A 283 -17.26 6.33 -9.64
CA ARG A 283 -18.40 5.57 -10.17
C ARG A 283 -18.24 4.07 -9.95
N ILE A 284 -17.01 3.55 -10.06
CA ILE A 284 -16.69 2.15 -9.81
C ILE A 284 -16.84 1.83 -8.31
N GLY A 285 -16.47 2.76 -7.42
CA GLY A 285 -16.74 2.67 -5.98
C GLY A 285 -15.97 1.59 -5.21
N THR A 286 -15.17 0.75 -5.90
CA THR A 286 -14.43 -0.36 -5.27
C THR A 286 -13.13 0.07 -4.58
N GLY A 287 -12.60 1.24 -4.93
CA GLY A 287 -11.27 1.69 -4.49
C GLY A 287 -10.11 0.91 -5.12
N ASP A 288 -10.39 -0.13 -5.91
CA ASP A 288 -9.40 -0.99 -6.56
C ASP A 288 -9.62 -1.00 -8.09
N PRO A 289 -8.62 -0.58 -8.91
CA PRO A 289 -8.71 -0.61 -10.36
C PRO A 289 -8.80 -2.01 -10.96
N ASN A 290 -8.50 -3.05 -10.18
CA ASN A 290 -8.60 -4.43 -10.63
C ASN A 290 -9.99 -5.04 -10.35
N LEU A 291 -10.84 -4.33 -9.61
CA LEU A 291 -12.19 -4.79 -9.27
C LEU A 291 -13.22 -3.86 -9.93
N ILE A 292 -13.65 -4.26 -11.12
CA ILE A 292 -14.72 -3.60 -11.86
C ILE A 292 -15.85 -4.60 -12.12
N PHE A 293 -17.07 -4.10 -12.16
CA PHE A 293 -18.25 -4.96 -12.35
C PHE A 293 -18.79 -4.86 -13.78
N SER A 294 -19.23 -5.99 -14.33
CA SER A 294 -19.94 -6.02 -15.61
C SER A 294 -21.18 -5.12 -15.56
N GLY A 295 -21.46 -4.45 -16.69
CA GLY A 295 -22.55 -3.46 -16.78
C GLY A 295 -22.15 -2.04 -16.35
N THR A 296 -20.98 -1.83 -15.73
CA THR A 296 -20.53 -0.48 -15.33
C THR A 296 -20.13 0.34 -16.55
N PRO A 297 -20.76 1.53 -16.79
CA PRO A 297 -20.36 2.42 -17.89
C PRO A 297 -19.12 3.22 -17.46
N LEU A 298 -18.04 3.10 -18.24
CA LEU A 298 -16.78 3.81 -18.01
C LEU A 298 -16.62 4.95 -19.01
N LYS A 299 -16.34 6.15 -18.55
CA LYS A 299 -15.90 7.27 -19.40
C LYS A 299 -14.48 7.00 -19.89
N LEU A 300 -14.23 7.26 -21.17
CA LEU A 300 -12.92 7.08 -21.78
C LEU A 300 -12.22 8.44 -21.90
N PRO A 301 -10.88 8.47 -21.64
CA PRO A 301 -10.07 9.68 -21.81
C PRO A 301 -9.71 9.92 -23.27
#